data_120a03a09f5d4d2e18e65649af8491d5
#
_entry.id   120a03a09f5d4d2e18e65649af8491d5
#
_cell.length_a   1.000
_cell.length_b   1.000
_cell.length_c   1.000
_cell.angle_alpha   90.00
_cell.angle_beta   90.00
_cell.angle_gamma   90.00
#
_symmetry.space_group_name_H-M   'P 1'
#
loop_
_entity.id
_entity.type
_entity.pdbx_description
1 polymer ?
#
loop_
_entity_poly.entity_id
_entity_poly.type
_entity_poly.pdbx_seq_one_letter_code
_entity_poly.pdbx_strand_id
1 'polypeptide(L)'
;MIIIKTCKALQPSTRQRVVWVAALHRVCLENTLFLPSFPLSDMSNLEIEKAAMGPRRWIELCGAFEKQHPNDDGVILRPRATRIINDLLDTYIHCKLFIVPGGRYLVSSSPDCISVLDLGYTSSSDCKLIASVGLPVENSYCKDVTVQATPDGTGLTIFSSYG
;
A
#
# COMPACT_ATOMS: atom_id res chain seq x y z
N MET A 1 21.09 5.47 3.37
CA MET A 1 22.03 5.49 2.21
C MET A 1 23.48 5.81 2.58
N ILE A 2 23.77 6.04 3.85
CA ILE A 2 25.13 6.38 4.34
C ILE A 2 26.09 5.18 4.24
N ILE A 3 25.61 3.94 4.49
CA ILE A 3 26.45 2.73 4.49
C ILE A 3 27.03 2.42 3.11
N ILE A 4 26.29 2.66 2.03
CA ILE A 4 26.76 2.36 0.65
C ILE A 4 27.93 3.25 0.22
N LYS A 5 28.03 4.44 0.79
CA LYS A 5 29.11 5.40 0.47
C LYS A 5 30.35 5.28 1.39
N THR A 6 30.21 4.63 2.55
CA THR A 6 31.27 4.63 3.58
C THR A 6 32.24 3.48 3.50
N CYS A 7 31.90 2.37 2.79
CA CYS A 7 32.84 1.24 2.69
C CYS A 7 32.70 0.50 1.35
N LYS A 8 33.73 0.64 0.50
CA LYS A 8 33.83 -0.08 -0.78
C LYS A 8 33.76 -1.60 -0.61
N ALA A 9 34.25 -2.13 0.53
CA ALA A 9 34.22 -3.58 0.83
C ALA A 9 32.79 -4.11 1.06
N LEU A 10 31.86 -3.28 1.54
CA LEU A 10 30.46 -3.66 1.77
C LEU A 10 29.56 -3.49 0.52
N GLN A 11 30.07 -2.80 -0.51
CA GLN A 11 29.30 -2.57 -1.73
C GLN A 11 28.80 -3.85 -2.43
N PRO A 12 29.58 -4.93 -2.55
CA PRO A 12 29.08 -6.19 -3.12
C PRO A 12 27.95 -6.80 -2.28
N SER A 13 28.08 -6.76 -0.96
CA SER A 13 27.09 -7.32 -0.03
C SER A 13 25.77 -6.56 -0.10
N THR A 14 25.80 -5.22 -0.26
CA THR A 14 24.58 -4.40 -0.38
C THR A 14 23.86 -4.59 -1.73
N ARG A 15 24.46 -5.26 -2.71
CA ARG A 15 23.81 -5.62 -3.98
C ARG A 15 23.09 -6.95 -3.93
N GLN A 16 23.27 -7.73 -2.85
CA GLN A 16 22.62 -9.02 -2.72
C GLN A 16 21.11 -8.84 -2.47
N ARG A 17 20.31 -9.60 -3.21
CA ARG A 17 18.83 -9.60 -3.09
C ARG A 17 18.36 -9.85 -1.66
N VAL A 18 18.99 -10.80 -0.96
CA VAL A 18 18.62 -11.18 0.41
C VAL A 18 18.67 -10.00 1.38
N VAL A 19 19.62 -9.09 1.19
CA VAL A 19 19.76 -7.90 2.05
C VAL A 19 18.56 -6.96 1.87
N TRP A 20 18.15 -6.73 0.64
CA TRP A 20 17.02 -5.84 0.35
C TRP A 20 15.67 -6.47 0.69
N VAL A 21 15.53 -7.78 0.53
CA VAL A 21 14.35 -8.52 1.00
C VAL A 21 14.22 -8.41 2.51
N ALA A 22 15.29 -8.66 3.27
CA ALA A 22 15.29 -8.52 4.73
C ALA A 22 15.00 -7.07 5.17
N ALA A 23 15.59 -6.07 4.47
CA ALA A 23 15.32 -4.67 4.74
C ALA A 23 13.86 -4.30 4.48
N LEU A 24 13.27 -4.78 3.37
CA LEU A 24 11.85 -4.53 3.07
C LEU A 24 10.93 -5.17 4.09
N HIS A 25 11.18 -6.42 4.49
CA HIS A 25 10.42 -7.07 5.57
C HIS A 25 10.42 -6.23 6.85
N ARG A 26 11.60 -5.77 7.27
CA ARG A 26 11.72 -4.92 8.45
C ARG A 26 10.94 -3.61 8.30
N VAL A 27 11.08 -2.95 7.16
CA VAL A 27 10.34 -1.71 6.85
C VAL A 27 8.83 -1.94 6.87
N CYS A 28 8.35 -3.07 6.34
CA CYS A 28 6.93 -3.42 6.38
C CYS A 28 6.43 -3.56 7.82
N LEU A 29 7.17 -4.24 8.70
CA LEU A 29 6.82 -4.39 10.11
C LEU A 29 6.85 -3.06 10.86
N GLU A 30 7.91 -2.27 10.67
CA GLU A 30 8.07 -0.97 11.37
C GLU A 30 7.05 0.09 10.93
N ASN A 31 6.53 0.01 9.70
CA ASN A 31 5.59 0.99 9.15
C ASN A 31 4.18 0.41 8.91
N THR A 32 3.88 -0.77 9.46
CA THR A 32 2.57 -1.44 9.30
C THR A 32 2.14 -1.61 7.84
N LEU A 33 3.12 -1.82 6.94
CA LEU A 33 2.84 -2.09 5.54
C LEU A 33 2.46 -3.57 5.37
N PHE A 34 1.48 -3.81 4.51
CA PHE A 34 1.06 -5.17 4.18
C PHE A 34 2.06 -5.82 3.23
N LEU A 35 2.85 -6.78 3.73
CA LEU A 35 3.95 -7.41 2.99
C LEU A 35 3.52 -8.02 1.63
N PRO A 36 2.35 -8.68 1.50
CA PRO A 36 1.89 -9.19 0.21
C PRO A 36 1.63 -8.12 -0.87
N SER A 37 1.61 -6.82 -0.48
CA SER A 37 1.59 -5.73 -1.47
C SER A 37 2.84 -5.71 -2.36
N PHE A 38 3.91 -6.39 -1.94
CA PHE A 38 5.18 -6.46 -2.65
C PHE A 38 5.38 -7.87 -3.20
N PRO A 39 5.14 -8.14 -4.50
CA PRO A 39 5.32 -9.45 -5.12
C PRO A 39 6.81 -9.74 -5.29
N LEU A 40 7.47 -10.13 -4.20
CA LEU A 40 8.93 -10.29 -4.14
C LEU A 40 9.47 -11.21 -5.24
N SER A 41 8.73 -12.25 -5.66
CA SER A 41 9.13 -13.13 -6.76
C SER A 41 9.33 -12.39 -8.08
N ASP A 42 8.50 -11.37 -8.32
CA ASP A 42 8.40 -10.68 -9.61
C ASP A 42 9.20 -9.36 -9.62
N MET A 43 9.63 -8.90 -8.43
CA MET A 43 10.39 -7.67 -8.27
C MET A 43 11.87 -7.87 -8.56
N SER A 44 12.45 -6.97 -9.31
CA SER A 44 13.90 -6.83 -9.45
C SER A 44 14.55 -6.33 -8.15
N ASN A 45 15.86 -6.54 -8.00
CA ASN A 45 16.60 -6.03 -6.84
C ASN A 45 16.44 -4.51 -6.65
N LEU A 46 16.42 -3.77 -7.76
CA LEU A 46 16.24 -2.32 -7.73
C LEU A 46 14.85 -1.91 -7.24
N GLU A 47 13.82 -2.67 -7.59
CA GLU A 47 12.45 -2.40 -7.13
C GLU A 47 12.30 -2.71 -5.64
N ILE A 48 12.91 -3.80 -5.16
CA ILE A 48 12.92 -4.13 -3.73
C ILE A 48 13.68 -3.05 -2.94
N GLU A 49 14.84 -2.60 -3.42
CA GLU A 49 15.59 -1.49 -2.83
C GLU A 49 14.74 -0.21 -2.77
N LYS A 50 14.09 0.14 -3.88
CA LYS A 50 13.21 1.32 -3.93
C LYS A 50 12.04 1.22 -2.95
N ALA A 51 11.42 0.04 -2.83
CA ALA A 51 10.33 -0.22 -1.89
C ALA A 51 10.81 -0.11 -0.43
N ALA A 52 11.94 -0.75 -0.09
CA ALA A 52 12.54 -0.66 1.24
C ALA A 52 12.93 0.77 1.63
N MET A 53 13.28 1.61 0.67
CA MET A 53 13.63 3.01 0.89
C MET A 53 12.41 3.96 0.84
N GLY A 54 11.23 3.44 0.49
CA GLY A 54 10.01 4.23 0.26
C GLY A 54 9.65 5.19 1.39
N PRO A 55 9.44 4.72 2.63
CA PRO A 55 9.03 5.59 3.74
C PRO A 55 10.05 6.69 4.03
N ARG A 56 11.34 6.37 3.99
CA ARG A 56 12.40 7.36 4.20
C ARG A 56 12.42 8.42 3.11
N ARG A 57 12.32 8.01 1.84
CA ARG A 57 12.25 8.95 0.70
C ARG A 57 11.03 9.85 0.78
N TRP A 58 9.92 9.33 1.26
CA TRP A 58 8.71 10.11 1.48
C TRP A 58 8.95 11.21 2.51
N ILE A 59 9.52 10.88 3.67
CA ILE A 59 9.85 11.86 4.71
C ILE A 59 10.84 12.91 4.19
N GLU A 60 11.88 12.50 3.46
CA GLU A 60 12.86 13.40 2.86
C GLU A 60 12.21 14.36 1.84
N LEU A 61 11.25 13.85 1.04
CA LEU A 61 10.48 14.64 0.08
C LEU A 61 9.60 15.68 0.77
N CYS A 62 8.85 15.27 1.79
CA CYS A 62 7.99 16.18 2.56
C CYS A 62 8.82 17.29 3.24
N GLY A 63 9.94 16.92 3.88
CA GLY A 63 10.82 17.91 4.51
C GLY A 63 11.55 18.85 3.53
N ALA A 64 11.82 18.37 2.32
CA ALA A 64 12.37 19.24 1.27
C ALA A 64 11.32 20.23 0.75
N PHE A 65 10.08 19.78 0.58
CA PHE A 65 8.97 20.63 0.16
C PHE A 65 8.66 21.73 1.19
N GLU A 66 8.59 21.39 2.47
CA GLU A 66 8.36 22.34 3.57
C GLU A 66 9.40 23.45 3.60
N LYS A 67 10.67 23.11 3.34
CA LYS A 67 11.76 24.09 3.28
C LYS A 67 11.67 25.02 2.08
N GLN A 68 11.15 24.55 0.95
CA GLN A 68 11.00 25.33 -0.28
C GLN A 68 9.74 26.21 -0.28
N HIS A 69 8.72 25.80 0.47
CA HIS A 69 7.41 26.45 0.52
C HIS A 69 6.94 26.71 1.96
N PRO A 70 7.67 27.53 2.75
CA PRO A 70 7.39 27.69 4.18
C PRO A 70 6.04 28.34 4.50
N ASN A 71 5.39 28.96 3.50
CA ASN A 71 4.10 29.63 3.65
C ASN A 71 2.96 28.94 2.91
N ASP A 72 3.18 27.73 2.39
CA ASP A 72 2.16 26.99 1.65
C ASP A 72 1.43 26.03 2.59
N ASP A 73 0.11 26.15 2.68
CA ASP A 73 -0.74 25.36 3.60
C ASP A 73 -0.87 23.87 3.19
N GLY A 74 -0.15 23.40 2.19
CA GLY A 74 -0.19 21.99 1.80
C GLY A 74 0.67 21.59 0.62
N VAL A 75 1.06 20.32 0.61
CA VAL A 75 1.77 19.68 -0.51
C VAL A 75 0.75 19.26 -1.56
N ILE A 76 0.77 19.86 -2.73
CA ILE A 76 -0.02 19.43 -3.87
C ILE A 76 0.70 18.25 -4.54
N LEU A 77 0.23 17.04 -4.27
CA LEU A 77 0.71 15.84 -4.94
C LEU A 77 -0.02 15.68 -6.28
N ARG A 78 0.75 15.65 -7.38
CA ARG A 78 0.19 15.31 -8.69
C ARG A 78 0.30 13.79 -8.90
N PRO A 79 -0.81 13.10 -9.25
CA PRO A 79 -0.75 11.67 -9.54
C PRO A 79 0.12 11.44 -10.77
N ARG A 80 1.00 10.42 -10.71
CA ARG A 80 1.80 9.99 -11.87
C ARG A 80 0.98 9.25 -12.90
N ALA A 81 -0.05 8.55 -12.45
CA ALA A 81 -0.95 7.78 -13.28
C ALA A 81 -2.33 7.78 -12.65
N THR A 82 -3.35 7.73 -13.48
CA THR A 82 -4.74 7.56 -13.08
C THR A 82 -5.26 6.29 -13.74
N ARG A 83 -5.94 5.45 -12.98
CA ARG A 83 -6.60 4.26 -13.50
C ARG A 83 -8.07 4.34 -13.19
N ILE A 84 -8.89 4.03 -14.21
CA ILE A 84 -10.33 3.88 -14.05
C ILE A 84 -10.60 2.40 -13.85
N ILE A 85 -11.25 2.03 -12.76
CA ILE A 85 -11.68 0.66 -12.46
C ILE A 85 -13.14 0.60 -12.85
N ASN A 86 -13.42 0.10 -14.07
CA ASN A 86 -14.78 -0.12 -14.52
C ASN A 86 -15.22 -1.53 -14.10
N ASP A 87 -16.51 -1.73 -13.87
CA ASP A 87 -17.21 -3.02 -13.74
C ASP A 87 -16.85 -3.92 -12.55
N LEU A 88 -15.91 -3.53 -11.69
CA LEU A 88 -15.57 -4.32 -10.50
C LEU A 88 -16.28 -3.86 -9.23
N LEU A 89 -16.79 -2.67 -9.26
CA LEU A 89 -17.61 -2.11 -8.19
C LEU A 89 -18.97 -1.83 -8.80
N ASP A 90 -19.94 -2.69 -8.53
CA ASP A 90 -21.33 -2.42 -8.88
C ASP A 90 -21.74 -1.03 -8.39
N THR A 91 -22.65 -0.39 -9.10
CA THR A 91 -23.04 1.02 -9.04
C THR A 91 -23.67 1.41 -7.68
N TYR A 92 -22.95 1.24 -6.59
CA TYR A 92 -23.45 1.65 -5.28
C TYR A 92 -22.95 3.03 -4.90
N ILE A 93 -23.90 3.92 -4.67
CA ILE A 93 -23.73 5.36 -4.43
C ILE A 93 -22.94 5.68 -3.15
N HIS A 94 -22.65 4.69 -2.29
CA HIS A 94 -22.05 4.91 -0.97
C HIS A 94 -20.96 3.87 -0.63
N CYS A 95 -20.01 3.65 -1.51
CA CYS A 95 -18.86 2.81 -1.20
C CYS A 95 -17.83 3.57 -0.34
N LYS A 96 -17.44 2.97 0.78
CA LYS A 96 -16.21 3.38 1.46
C LYS A 96 -15.05 2.62 0.85
N LEU A 97 -13.99 3.35 0.55
CA LEU A 97 -12.79 2.81 -0.06
C LEU A 97 -11.61 2.97 0.91
N PHE A 98 -10.86 1.92 1.10
CA PHE A 98 -9.66 1.92 1.91
C PHE A 98 -8.50 1.29 1.15
N ILE A 99 -7.46 2.07 0.91
CA ILE A 99 -6.20 1.56 0.33
C ILE A 99 -5.40 0.89 1.44
N VAL A 100 -5.11 -0.40 1.28
CA VAL A 100 -4.25 -1.13 2.20
C VAL A 100 -2.83 -0.57 2.14
N PRO A 101 -2.18 -0.33 3.30
CA PRO A 101 -0.80 0.14 3.35
C PRO A 101 0.13 -0.75 2.52
N GLY A 102 0.84 -0.15 1.55
CA GLY A 102 1.56 -0.83 0.48
C GLY A 102 0.99 -0.57 -0.91
N GLY A 103 -0.28 -0.08 -0.99
CA GLY A 103 -0.87 0.51 -2.18
C GLY A 103 -1.36 -0.46 -3.26
N ARG A 104 -1.21 -1.77 -3.06
CA ARG A 104 -1.64 -2.79 -4.03
C ARG A 104 -3.08 -3.22 -3.86
N TYR A 105 -3.59 -3.24 -2.63
CA TYR A 105 -4.92 -3.75 -2.35
C TYR A 105 -5.86 -2.62 -1.98
N LEU A 106 -7.10 -2.74 -2.44
CA LEU A 106 -8.21 -1.85 -2.13
C LEU A 106 -9.31 -2.65 -1.44
N VAL A 107 -9.72 -2.22 -0.27
CA VAL A 107 -10.93 -2.70 0.39
C VAL A 107 -12.07 -1.75 0.05
N SER A 108 -13.13 -2.27 -0.49
CA SER A 108 -14.38 -1.55 -0.80
C SER A 108 -15.50 -2.08 0.07
N SER A 109 -16.28 -1.20 0.64
CA SER A 109 -17.48 -1.55 1.40
C SER A 109 -18.69 -0.90 0.76
N SER A 110 -19.67 -1.72 0.40
CA SER A 110 -21.02 -1.33 -0.02
C SER A 110 -22.03 -1.71 1.07
N PRO A 111 -23.31 -1.31 0.95
CA PRO A 111 -24.36 -1.76 1.87
C PRO A 111 -24.46 -3.28 1.98
N ASP A 112 -24.22 -3.99 0.89
CA ASP A 112 -24.48 -5.43 0.78
C ASP A 112 -23.23 -6.30 0.93
N CYS A 113 -22.04 -5.75 0.74
CA CYS A 113 -20.82 -6.54 0.77
C CYS A 113 -19.55 -5.74 1.11
N ILE A 114 -18.54 -6.46 1.57
CA ILE A 114 -17.17 -5.98 1.65
C ILE A 114 -16.35 -6.76 0.62
N SER A 115 -15.64 -6.06 -0.22
CA SER A 115 -14.83 -6.63 -1.30
C SER A 115 -13.36 -6.22 -1.17
N VAL A 116 -12.46 -7.13 -1.52
CA VAL A 116 -11.02 -6.87 -1.59
C VAL A 116 -10.59 -7.03 -3.04
N LEU A 117 -9.97 -5.98 -3.56
CA LEU A 117 -9.46 -5.92 -4.92
C LEU A 117 -7.93 -5.87 -4.91
N ASP A 118 -7.29 -6.66 -5.79
CA ASP A 118 -5.88 -6.50 -6.14
C ASP A 118 -5.78 -5.50 -7.29
N LEU A 119 -5.24 -4.34 -7.01
CA LEU A 119 -5.02 -3.29 -8.02
C LEU A 119 -3.83 -3.62 -8.94
N GLY A 120 -3.09 -4.68 -8.61
CA GLY A 120 -1.84 -5.01 -9.28
C GLY A 120 -0.66 -4.17 -8.80
N TYR A 121 0.52 -4.65 -9.08
CA TYR A 121 1.77 -3.99 -8.66
C TYR A 121 2.22 -2.89 -9.64
N THR A 122 1.89 -3.03 -10.93
CA THR A 122 2.25 -2.05 -11.96
C THR A 122 1.00 -1.35 -12.51
N SER A 123 1.18 -0.20 -13.14
CA SER A 123 0.08 0.54 -13.78
C SER A 123 -0.60 -0.23 -14.91
N SER A 124 0.06 -1.23 -15.48
CA SER A 124 -0.46 -2.10 -16.55
C SER A 124 -1.07 -3.41 -16.05
N SER A 125 -0.98 -3.70 -14.74
CA SER A 125 -1.58 -4.92 -14.18
C SER A 125 -3.10 -4.82 -14.18
N ASP A 126 -3.80 -5.91 -14.44
CA ASP A 126 -5.26 -5.96 -14.35
C ASP A 126 -5.71 -5.87 -12.88
N CYS A 127 -6.80 -5.16 -12.65
CA CYS A 127 -7.46 -5.16 -11.36
C CYS A 127 -8.32 -6.43 -11.23
N LYS A 128 -8.24 -7.11 -10.08
CA LYS A 128 -8.95 -8.38 -9.84
C LYS A 128 -9.67 -8.35 -8.50
N LEU A 129 -10.91 -8.83 -8.49
CA LEU A 129 -11.61 -9.14 -7.25
C LEU A 129 -10.98 -10.41 -6.64
N ILE A 130 -10.47 -10.29 -5.41
CA ILE A 130 -9.83 -11.41 -4.69
C ILE A 130 -10.83 -12.09 -3.77
N ALA A 131 -11.60 -11.31 -3.04
CA ALA A 131 -12.56 -11.80 -2.07
C ALA A 131 -13.75 -10.84 -1.97
N SER A 132 -14.92 -11.40 -1.69
CA SER A 132 -16.11 -10.65 -1.37
C SER A 132 -16.90 -11.41 -0.30
N VAL A 133 -17.40 -10.68 0.68
CA VAL A 133 -18.25 -11.22 1.76
C VAL A 133 -19.52 -10.41 1.80
N GLY A 134 -20.64 -11.09 1.62
CA GLY A 134 -21.99 -10.51 1.79
C GLY A 134 -22.23 -10.13 3.26
N LEU A 135 -22.92 -9.04 3.47
CA LEU A 135 -23.26 -8.58 4.80
C LEU A 135 -24.58 -9.22 5.27
N PRO A 136 -24.65 -9.68 6.53
CA PRO A 136 -25.74 -10.57 6.98
C PRO A 136 -27.06 -9.87 7.29
N VAL A 137 -27.15 -8.56 7.17
CA VAL A 137 -28.31 -7.81 7.70
C VAL A 137 -29.01 -7.01 6.62
N GLU A 138 -30.26 -7.37 6.33
CA GLU A 138 -31.15 -6.56 5.49
C GLU A 138 -31.41 -5.20 6.17
N ASN A 139 -31.24 -4.13 5.40
CA ASN A 139 -31.43 -2.72 5.80
C ASN A 139 -30.36 -2.14 6.76
N SER A 140 -29.23 -2.78 6.98
CA SER A 140 -28.09 -2.14 7.64
C SER A 140 -27.11 -1.58 6.60
N TYR A 141 -26.53 -0.44 6.90
CA TYR A 141 -25.45 0.11 6.09
C TYR A 141 -24.13 0.02 6.86
N CYS A 142 -23.07 -0.27 6.13
CA CYS A 142 -21.74 -0.27 6.71
C CYS A 142 -21.37 1.18 7.10
N LYS A 143 -21.26 1.41 8.41
CA LYS A 143 -20.98 2.74 8.98
C LYS A 143 -19.50 3.06 8.88
N ASP A 144 -18.65 2.11 9.26
CA ASP A 144 -17.21 2.26 9.19
C ASP A 144 -16.51 0.95 8.83
N VAL A 145 -15.39 1.09 8.09
CA VAL A 145 -14.48 -0.01 7.80
C VAL A 145 -13.09 0.41 8.24
N THR A 146 -12.46 -0.46 9.02
CA THR A 146 -11.06 -0.33 9.41
C THR A 146 -10.31 -1.56 8.94
N VAL A 147 -9.15 -1.36 8.34
CA VAL A 147 -8.30 -2.44 7.83
C VAL A 147 -6.94 -2.35 8.50
N GLN A 148 -6.47 -3.45 9.05
CA GLN A 148 -5.20 -3.53 9.73
C GLN A 148 -4.44 -4.77 9.25
N ALA A 149 -3.14 -4.63 9.01
CA ALA A 149 -2.28 -5.79 8.79
C ALA A 149 -2.14 -6.59 10.09
N THR A 150 -2.07 -7.91 9.95
CA THR A 150 -1.73 -8.80 11.08
C THR A 150 -0.33 -8.49 11.62
N PRO A 151 -0.01 -8.82 12.88
CA PRO A 151 1.29 -8.52 13.47
C PRO A 151 2.49 -9.09 12.71
N ASP A 152 2.30 -10.19 12.00
CA ASP A 152 3.31 -10.80 11.11
C ASP A 152 3.36 -10.16 9.72
N GLY A 153 2.45 -9.21 9.43
CA GLY A 153 2.36 -8.50 8.16
C GLY A 153 1.84 -9.32 6.98
N THR A 154 1.42 -10.57 7.20
CA THR A 154 1.03 -11.49 6.11
C THR A 154 -0.48 -11.57 5.84
N GLY A 155 -1.31 -11.17 6.81
CA GLY A 155 -2.75 -11.15 6.74
C GLY A 155 -3.35 -9.76 6.88
N LEU A 156 -4.63 -9.64 6.58
CA LEU A 156 -5.43 -8.44 6.83
C LEU A 156 -6.60 -8.79 7.75
N THR A 157 -6.80 -7.99 8.77
CA THR A 157 -8.00 -8.00 9.58
C THR A 157 -8.88 -6.82 9.16
N ILE A 158 -10.12 -7.09 8.80
CA ILE A 158 -11.09 -6.09 8.39
C ILE A 158 -12.18 -6.04 9.46
N PHE A 159 -12.33 -4.89 10.09
CA PHE A 159 -13.39 -4.62 11.03
C PHE A 159 -14.45 -3.75 10.34
N SER A 160 -15.71 -4.12 10.50
CA SER A 160 -16.83 -3.33 10.00
C SER A 160 -17.84 -3.09 11.12
N SER A 161 -18.36 -1.88 11.20
CA SER A 161 -19.47 -1.52 12.08
C SER A 161 -20.72 -1.21 11.25
N TYR A 162 -21.86 -1.60 11.77
CA TYR A 162 -23.17 -1.39 11.13
C TYR A 162 -24.00 -0.44 11.96
N GLY A 163 -24.82 0.35 11.28
CA GLY A 163 -25.78 1.28 11.91
C GLY A 163 -27.20 0.97 11.51
#